data_5b8d4c44fee8dbd01fda69fba1fa707a
#
_entry.id   5b8d4c44fee8dbd01fda69fba1fa707a
#
_cell.length_a   1.000
_cell.length_b   1.000
_cell.length_c   1.000
_cell.angle_alpha   90.00
_cell.angle_beta   90.00
_cell.angle_gamma   90.00
#
_symmetry.space_group_name_H-M   'P 1'
#
loop_
_entity.id
_entity.type
_entity.pdbx_description
1 polymer ?
#
loop_
_entity_poly.entity_id
_entity_poly.type
_entity_poly.pdbx_seq_one_letter_code
_entity_poly.pdbx_strand_id
1 'polypeptide(L)'
;MPVNKQCRVIVLNNNIPQISLICSKKIMAEDSTSLITRSDWDVTYDLGNSWEHVKGITKKNSSLYKVDIVVYPELLFRNYILSKMYEFVFNLSPAVEVSLWKGMKLTAQVVIPIHNDYGENFNQVRPGYLSVSQTFRLPYKTFVTATVGNFNNFRMGFDLRAKHFFNNERFFVGARLGYTWRGMFDKWSYYHGKKWTLIGDIEGGYFWPKYNTQFTLRVERFLLEEYGLRAELVRHFRYASIGFYMMKVQHMDLIANKGFNGGFMFQIALPPYRYKRRGYVPRVTTGEFGIRYNAGNEKQYGNTYRSLPDDHYMTENEFNPYFIKSEILKKY
;
A
#
# COMPACT_ATOMS: atom_id res chain seq x y z
N MET A 1 -28.00 -15.65 -35.40
CA MET A 1 -27.72 -14.29 -34.91
C MET A 1 -26.52 -14.37 -33.99
N PRO A 2 -25.47 -13.59 -34.20
CA PRO A 2 -24.33 -13.61 -33.28
C PRO A 2 -24.76 -13.04 -31.93
N VAL A 3 -24.68 -13.86 -30.89
CA VAL A 3 -24.97 -13.42 -29.53
C VAL A 3 -23.74 -12.65 -29.04
N ASN A 4 -23.83 -11.33 -28.95
CA ASN A 4 -22.83 -10.50 -28.35
C ASN A 4 -22.75 -10.79 -26.82
N LYS A 5 -22.03 -11.80 -26.43
CA LYS A 5 -21.78 -12.10 -25.02
C LYS A 5 -20.56 -11.27 -24.55
N GLN A 6 -20.81 -10.27 -23.74
CA GLN A 6 -19.77 -9.55 -23.04
C GLN A 6 -19.52 -10.24 -21.70
N CYS A 7 -18.28 -10.63 -21.42
CA CYS A 7 -17.89 -11.18 -20.13
C CYS A 7 -17.29 -10.08 -19.27
N ARG A 8 -17.80 -9.90 -18.07
CA ARG A 8 -17.25 -8.98 -17.08
C ARG A 8 -16.84 -9.74 -15.82
N VAL A 9 -15.59 -9.59 -15.42
CA VAL A 9 -15.04 -10.16 -14.19
C VAL A 9 -14.80 -9.04 -13.19
N ILE A 10 -15.41 -9.10 -12.01
CA ILE A 10 -15.20 -8.13 -10.94
C ILE A 10 -14.20 -8.71 -9.95
N VAL A 11 -13.08 -8.01 -9.77
CA VAL A 11 -12.02 -8.39 -8.84
C VAL A 11 -12.33 -7.81 -7.47
N LEU A 12 -12.24 -8.64 -6.45
CA LEU A 12 -12.49 -8.26 -5.07
C LEU A 12 -11.20 -8.32 -4.24
N ASN A 13 -10.99 -7.33 -3.39
CA ASN A 13 -10.02 -7.37 -2.30
C ASN A 13 -10.76 -7.26 -0.97
N ASN A 14 -10.52 -8.18 -0.04
CA ASN A 14 -11.28 -8.29 1.23
C ASN A 14 -12.80 -8.22 1.03
N ASN A 15 -13.29 -8.86 -0.03
CA ASN A 15 -14.71 -8.85 -0.46
C ASN A 15 -15.28 -7.47 -0.86
N ILE A 16 -14.42 -6.46 -1.04
CA ILE A 16 -14.74 -5.17 -1.63
C ILE A 16 -14.38 -5.19 -3.10
N PRO A 17 -15.28 -4.79 -4.02
CA PRO A 17 -14.96 -4.72 -5.44
C PRO A 17 -13.91 -3.62 -5.68
N GLN A 18 -12.87 -3.96 -6.42
CA GLN A 18 -11.79 -3.04 -6.76
C GLN A 18 -11.93 -2.53 -8.19
N ILE A 19 -11.89 -3.44 -9.13
CA ILE A 19 -11.91 -3.18 -10.58
C ILE A 19 -12.83 -4.16 -11.30
N SER A 20 -13.18 -3.84 -12.52
CA SER A 20 -13.79 -4.75 -13.47
C SER A 20 -12.91 -4.97 -14.69
N LEU A 21 -12.80 -6.23 -15.12
CA LEU A 21 -12.19 -6.62 -16.38
C LEU A 21 -13.33 -6.96 -17.34
N ILE A 22 -13.31 -6.36 -18.51
CA ILE A 22 -14.36 -6.50 -19.53
C ILE A 22 -13.75 -7.13 -20.75
N CYS A 23 -14.24 -8.30 -21.17
CA CYS A 23 -13.87 -8.92 -22.43
C CYS A 23 -14.92 -8.59 -23.48
N SER A 24 -14.54 -7.86 -24.51
CA SER A 24 -15.41 -7.38 -25.57
C SER A 24 -15.43 -8.29 -26.82
N LYS A 25 -14.72 -9.43 -26.78
CA LYS A 25 -14.64 -10.32 -27.92
C LYS A 25 -15.99 -10.95 -28.22
N LYS A 26 -16.41 -10.86 -29.47
CA LYS A 26 -17.54 -11.64 -30.00
C LYS A 26 -17.10 -13.10 -30.07
N ILE A 27 -17.56 -13.92 -29.14
CA ILE A 27 -17.38 -15.36 -29.22
C ILE A 27 -18.41 -15.85 -30.27
N MET A 28 -17.98 -16.07 -31.49
CA MET A 28 -18.77 -16.81 -32.47
C MET A 28 -18.80 -18.27 -32.03
N ALA A 29 -20.01 -18.88 -32.03
CA ALA A 29 -20.22 -20.22 -31.52
C ALA A 29 -19.45 -21.34 -32.26
N GLU A 30 -18.86 -21.04 -33.41
CA GLU A 30 -18.12 -21.97 -34.26
C GLU A 30 -16.59 -21.87 -34.22
N ASP A 31 -16.03 -20.86 -33.55
CA ASP A 31 -14.59 -20.63 -33.52
C ASP A 31 -14.04 -20.77 -32.09
N SER A 32 -14.05 -22.00 -31.58
CA SER A 32 -13.46 -22.33 -30.28
C SER A 32 -11.93 -22.18 -30.22
N THR A 33 -11.27 -21.89 -31.32
CA THR A 33 -9.82 -21.75 -31.45
C THR A 33 -9.30 -20.30 -31.45
N SER A 34 -10.20 -19.32 -31.53
CA SER A 34 -9.75 -17.91 -31.52
C SER A 34 -9.24 -17.50 -30.13
N LEU A 35 -7.93 -17.36 -30.00
CA LEU A 35 -7.30 -16.94 -28.76
C LEU A 35 -7.77 -15.54 -28.36
N ILE A 36 -8.20 -15.40 -27.08
CA ILE A 36 -8.49 -14.10 -26.48
C ILE A 36 -7.16 -13.38 -26.32
N THR A 37 -7.03 -12.21 -26.95
CA THR A 37 -5.82 -11.38 -26.89
C THR A 37 -5.93 -10.30 -25.82
N ARG A 38 -4.83 -9.68 -25.46
CA ARG A 38 -4.81 -8.56 -24.51
C ARG A 38 -5.70 -7.39 -24.93
N SER A 39 -5.78 -7.12 -26.23
CA SER A 39 -6.61 -6.05 -26.80
C SER A 39 -8.10 -6.28 -26.59
N ASP A 40 -8.53 -7.52 -26.33
CA ASP A 40 -9.91 -7.88 -26.13
C ASP A 40 -10.39 -7.54 -24.70
N TRP A 41 -9.46 -7.24 -23.79
CA TRP A 41 -9.75 -6.91 -22.40
C TRP A 41 -9.63 -5.41 -22.15
N ASP A 42 -10.62 -4.86 -21.51
CA ASP A 42 -10.58 -3.54 -20.89
C ASP A 42 -10.59 -3.67 -19.36
N VAL A 43 -9.93 -2.76 -18.67
CA VAL A 43 -9.82 -2.74 -17.21
C VAL A 43 -10.20 -1.36 -16.71
N THR A 44 -11.10 -1.29 -15.76
CA THR A 44 -11.62 -0.02 -15.24
C THR A 44 -12.02 -0.14 -13.76
N TYR A 45 -11.99 0.98 -13.05
CA TYR A 45 -12.62 1.07 -11.74
C TYR A 45 -14.15 1.09 -11.82
N ASP A 46 -14.73 1.34 -12.99
CA ASP A 46 -16.18 1.33 -13.14
C ASP A 46 -16.73 -0.10 -13.10
N LEU A 47 -17.68 -0.35 -12.22
CA LEU A 47 -18.35 -1.64 -12.08
C LEU A 47 -19.61 -1.74 -12.95
N GLY A 48 -20.10 -0.60 -13.46
CA GLY A 48 -21.40 -0.54 -14.13
C GLY A 48 -22.52 -1.14 -13.28
N ASN A 49 -23.62 -1.50 -13.91
CA ASN A 49 -24.76 -2.15 -13.25
C ASN A 49 -24.47 -3.61 -12.85
N SER A 50 -23.35 -4.19 -13.34
CA SER A 50 -23.06 -5.61 -13.13
C SER A 50 -22.83 -5.96 -11.66
N TRP A 51 -22.33 -5.02 -10.85
CA TRP A 51 -22.14 -5.25 -9.42
C TRP A 51 -23.46 -5.47 -8.68
N GLU A 52 -24.48 -4.71 -9.02
CA GLU A 52 -25.81 -4.84 -8.40
C GLU A 52 -26.40 -6.24 -8.62
N HIS A 53 -26.19 -6.82 -9.79
CA HIS A 53 -26.68 -8.18 -10.12
C HIS A 53 -25.89 -9.29 -9.42
N VAL A 54 -24.60 -9.10 -9.13
CA VAL A 54 -23.74 -10.17 -8.59
C VAL A 54 -23.40 -10.02 -7.11
N LYS A 55 -23.67 -8.88 -6.49
CA LYS A 55 -23.31 -8.61 -5.08
C LYS A 55 -23.90 -9.62 -4.08
N GLY A 56 -25.07 -10.17 -4.38
CA GLY A 56 -25.77 -11.15 -3.54
C GLY A 56 -25.39 -12.61 -3.79
N ILE A 57 -24.61 -12.90 -4.84
CA ILE A 57 -24.25 -14.28 -5.18
C ILE A 57 -23.21 -14.81 -4.21
N THR A 58 -23.40 -16.06 -3.75
CA THR A 58 -22.42 -16.74 -2.88
C THR A 58 -21.08 -16.88 -3.58
N LYS A 59 -20.04 -16.35 -2.96
CA LYS A 59 -18.69 -16.32 -3.51
C LYS A 59 -17.95 -17.60 -3.15
N LYS A 60 -17.53 -18.38 -4.14
CA LYS A 60 -16.73 -19.60 -3.92
C LYS A 60 -15.32 -19.29 -3.35
N ASN A 61 -14.78 -18.11 -3.65
CA ASN A 61 -13.43 -17.68 -3.27
C ASN A 61 -13.43 -16.57 -2.21
N SER A 62 -14.37 -16.63 -1.26
CA SER A 62 -14.40 -15.65 -0.17
C SER A 62 -13.13 -15.71 0.67
N SER A 63 -12.60 -14.52 1.03
CA SER A 63 -11.48 -14.38 1.98
C SER A 63 -11.93 -14.33 3.45
N LEU A 64 -13.25 -14.31 3.71
CA LEU A 64 -13.79 -14.18 5.07
C LEU A 64 -13.31 -15.31 5.98
N TYR A 65 -12.90 -14.94 7.19
CA TYR A 65 -12.42 -15.84 8.26
C TYR A 65 -11.24 -16.73 7.86
N LYS A 66 -10.54 -16.36 6.79
CA LYS A 66 -9.33 -17.09 6.38
C LYS A 66 -8.11 -16.35 6.88
N VAL A 67 -7.23 -17.12 7.49
CA VAL A 67 -5.99 -16.65 8.07
C VAL A 67 -4.90 -16.68 7.00
N ASP A 68 -4.23 -15.57 6.83
CA ASP A 68 -3.02 -15.45 6.02
C ASP A 68 -1.83 -15.16 6.96
N ILE A 69 -0.73 -15.86 6.75
CA ILE A 69 0.53 -15.55 7.40
C ILE A 69 1.42 -14.91 6.35
N VAL A 70 1.76 -13.66 6.57
CA VAL A 70 2.59 -12.85 5.67
C VAL A 70 3.86 -12.46 6.40
N VAL A 71 5.00 -12.69 5.76
CA VAL A 71 6.29 -12.30 6.32
C VAL A 71 6.77 -11.03 5.62
N TYR A 72 6.97 -9.97 6.40
CA TYR A 72 7.44 -8.67 5.93
C TYR A 72 8.91 -8.48 6.31
N PRO A 73 9.85 -8.59 5.36
CA PRO A 73 11.21 -8.15 5.61
C PRO A 73 11.25 -6.62 5.65
N GLU A 74 11.80 -6.06 6.70
CA GLU A 74 11.94 -4.63 6.88
C GLU A 74 13.42 -4.26 6.92
N LEU A 75 13.83 -3.39 6.00
CA LEU A 75 15.17 -2.86 5.95
C LEU A 75 15.13 -1.35 6.14
N LEU A 76 15.79 -0.86 7.17
CA LEU A 76 15.92 0.56 7.48
C LEU A 76 17.38 0.96 7.34
N PHE A 77 17.64 2.08 6.68
CA PHE A 77 18.98 2.63 6.50
C PHE A 77 19.11 3.99 7.16
N ARG A 78 20.26 4.18 7.74
CA ARG A 78 20.76 5.48 8.16
C ARG A 78 22.13 5.71 7.55
N ASN A 79 22.41 6.90 7.06
CA ASN A 79 23.76 7.32 6.74
C ASN A 79 24.20 8.40 7.71
N TYR A 80 25.39 8.20 8.29
CA TYR A 80 26.09 9.19 9.08
C TYR A 80 27.37 9.57 8.35
N ILE A 81 27.60 10.88 8.18
CA ILE A 81 28.69 11.37 7.35
C ILE A 81 30.06 11.24 8.03
N LEU A 82 30.12 11.18 9.37
CA LEU A 82 31.37 11.35 10.10
C LEU A 82 31.90 10.11 10.82
N SER A 83 31.07 9.13 11.18
CA SER A 83 31.52 8.00 12.00
C SER A 83 31.31 6.63 11.36
N LYS A 84 30.21 6.46 10.68
CA LYS A 84 29.88 5.24 9.91
C LYS A 84 29.20 5.65 8.63
N MET A 85 29.62 5.09 7.50
CA MET A 85 29.03 5.40 6.20
C MET A 85 27.55 4.98 6.14
N TYR A 86 27.22 3.85 6.74
CA TYR A 86 25.86 3.32 6.82
C TYR A 86 25.62 2.59 8.14
N GLU A 87 24.45 2.77 8.69
CA GLU A 87 23.86 1.91 9.71
C GLU A 87 22.59 1.33 9.16
N PHE A 88 22.32 0.07 9.40
CA PHE A 88 21.10 -0.54 8.96
C PHE A 88 20.47 -1.43 10.04
N VAL A 89 19.16 -1.59 9.93
CA VAL A 89 18.37 -2.54 10.71
C VAL A 89 17.66 -3.44 9.72
N PHE A 90 17.79 -4.73 9.93
CA PHE A 90 17.05 -5.74 9.20
C PHE A 90 16.19 -6.54 10.15
N ASN A 91 14.87 -6.46 9.97
CA ASN A 91 13.88 -7.19 10.72
C ASN A 91 13.17 -8.18 9.81
N LEU A 92 12.82 -9.33 10.38
CA LEU A 92 11.85 -10.24 9.80
C LEU A 92 10.57 -10.12 10.61
N SER A 93 9.49 -9.67 9.96
CA SER A 93 8.28 -9.28 10.67
C SER A 93 7.06 -10.10 10.20
N PRO A 94 6.89 -11.36 10.70
CA PRO A 94 5.72 -12.15 10.40
C PRO A 94 4.45 -11.50 10.96
N ALA A 95 3.40 -11.50 10.15
CA ALA A 95 2.09 -11.00 10.51
C ALA A 95 1.00 -12.04 10.23
N VAL A 96 0.03 -12.11 11.11
CA VAL A 96 -1.22 -12.82 10.91
C VAL A 96 -2.25 -11.82 10.43
N GLU A 97 -2.85 -12.08 9.28
CA GLU A 97 -3.90 -11.26 8.68
C GLU A 97 -5.18 -12.05 8.53
N VAL A 98 -6.29 -11.47 8.99
CA VAL A 98 -7.61 -12.13 8.96
C VAL A 98 -8.65 -11.15 8.43
N SER A 99 -9.37 -11.54 7.39
CA SER A 99 -10.55 -10.81 6.94
C SER A 99 -11.75 -11.21 7.79
N LEU A 100 -12.24 -10.30 8.66
CA LEU A 100 -13.36 -10.59 9.59
C LEU A 100 -14.71 -10.46 8.89
N TRP A 101 -14.92 -9.37 8.14
CA TRP A 101 -16.10 -9.20 7.29
C TRP A 101 -15.76 -8.35 6.07
N LYS A 102 -16.76 -7.97 5.32
CA LYS A 102 -16.58 -7.23 4.07
C LYS A 102 -15.80 -5.93 4.30
N GLY A 103 -14.56 -5.88 3.79
CA GLY A 103 -13.66 -4.74 3.89
C GLY A 103 -12.90 -4.63 5.21
N MET A 104 -13.16 -5.47 6.20
CA MET A 104 -12.44 -5.45 7.46
C MET A 104 -11.28 -6.44 7.46
N LYS A 105 -10.13 -5.97 7.88
CA LYS A 105 -8.89 -6.76 8.06
C LYS A 105 -8.32 -6.52 9.46
N LEU A 106 -8.07 -7.60 10.19
CA LEU A 106 -7.26 -7.62 11.40
C LEU A 106 -5.84 -7.97 11.01
N THR A 107 -4.86 -7.25 11.53
CA THR A 107 -3.44 -7.50 11.36
C THR A 107 -2.75 -7.55 12.71
N ALA A 108 -2.03 -8.65 12.98
CA ALA A 108 -1.19 -8.81 14.16
C ALA A 108 0.21 -9.24 13.72
N GLN A 109 1.21 -8.43 14.03
CA GLN A 109 2.60 -8.61 13.60
C GLN A 109 3.55 -8.71 14.78
N VAL A 110 4.57 -9.52 14.63
CA VAL A 110 5.72 -9.58 15.55
C VAL A 110 6.96 -9.18 14.79
N VAL A 111 7.75 -8.27 15.35
CA VAL A 111 9.03 -7.82 14.80
C VAL A 111 10.15 -8.65 15.42
N ILE A 112 10.91 -9.34 14.57
CA ILE A 112 12.08 -10.16 14.95
C ILE A 112 13.32 -9.48 14.35
N PRO A 113 14.17 -8.84 15.17
CA PRO A 113 15.39 -8.24 14.67
C PRO A 113 16.40 -9.32 14.28
N ILE A 114 16.93 -9.22 13.07
CA ILE A 114 17.99 -10.11 12.55
C ILE A 114 19.32 -9.40 12.62
N HIS A 115 19.34 -8.11 12.26
CA HIS A 115 20.52 -7.26 12.37
C HIS A 115 20.11 -5.87 12.82
N ASN A 116 20.90 -5.24 13.70
CA ASN A 116 20.57 -3.95 14.26
C ASN A 116 21.81 -3.13 14.60
N ASP A 117 21.97 -1.99 13.90
CA ASP A 117 22.98 -0.97 14.20
C ASP A 117 22.40 0.24 14.95
N TYR A 118 21.08 0.28 15.23
CA TYR A 118 20.41 1.48 15.79
C TYR A 118 20.38 1.52 17.32
N GLY A 119 20.94 0.51 17.99
CA GLY A 119 21.02 0.44 19.44
C GLY A 119 20.07 -0.60 20.06
N GLU A 120 20.23 -0.83 21.36
CA GLU A 120 19.64 -1.97 22.08
C GLU A 120 18.10 -2.01 22.03
N ASN A 121 17.43 -0.87 21.99
CA ASN A 121 15.97 -0.80 21.95
C ASN A 121 15.36 -1.43 20.68
N PHE A 122 16.16 -1.56 19.63
CA PHE A 122 15.74 -2.20 18.37
C PHE A 122 16.11 -3.69 18.30
N ASN A 123 16.86 -4.18 19.29
CA ASN A 123 17.38 -5.56 19.32
C ASN A 123 16.49 -6.53 20.11
N GLN A 124 15.19 -6.27 20.14
CA GLN A 124 14.25 -7.07 20.92
C GLN A 124 13.09 -7.55 20.06
N VAL A 125 12.68 -8.80 20.28
CA VAL A 125 11.42 -9.30 19.74
C VAL A 125 10.26 -8.56 20.40
N ARG A 126 9.40 -7.94 19.60
CA ARG A 126 8.32 -7.09 20.10
C ARG A 126 7.11 -7.14 19.16
N PRO A 127 5.91 -6.82 19.66
CA PRO A 127 4.77 -6.55 18.80
C PRO A 127 5.07 -5.42 17.81
N GLY A 128 4.70 -5.63 16.56
CA GLY A 128 4.73 -4.64 15.49
C GLY A 128 3.37 -4.00 15.31
N TYR A 129 2.79 -4.17 14.11
CA TYR A 129 1.41 -3.74 13.86
C TYR A 129 0.43 -4.61 14.65
N LEU A 130 -0.50 -3.95 15.30
CA LEU A 130 -1.67 -4.56 15.89
C LEU A 130 -2.85 -3.66 15.56
N SER A 131 -3.53 -3.93 14.44
CA SER A 131 -4.49 -3.00 13.88
C SER A 131 -5.71 -3.68 13.29
N VAL A 132 -6.80 -2.95 13.30
CA VAL A 132 -8.03 -3.28 12.58
C VAL A 132 -8.27 -2.18 11.56
N SER A 133 -8.41 -2.57 10.30
CA SER A 133 -8.73 -1.66 9.20
C SER A 133 -10.07 -2.01 8.57
N GLN A 134 -10.86 -1.01 8.23
CA GLN A 134 -12.11 -1.12 7.51
C GLN A 134 -12.06 -0.30 6.25
N THR A 135 -12.15 -0.95 5.12
CA THR A 135 -12.22 -0.31 3.79
C THR A 135 -13.66 -0.27 3.30
N PHE A 136 -14.06 0.87 2.77
CA PHE A 136 -15.31 1.09 2.09
C PHE A 136 -15.05 1.52 0.65
N ARG A 137 -15.84 1.01 -0.26
CA ARG A 137 -15.95 1.56 -1.59
C ARG A 137 -17.22 2.40 -1.67
N LEU A 138 -17.06 3.68 -1.87
CA LEU A 138 -18.13 4.65 -2.08
C LEU A 138 -18.46 4.77 -3.59
N PRO A 139 -19.59 5.39 -3.96
CA PRO A 139 -19.87 5.76 -5.34
C PRO A 139 -18.75 6.59 -5.98
N TYR A 140 -18.77 6.72 -7.30
CA TYR A 140 -17.82 7.54 -8.07
C TYR A 140 -16.34 7.16 -7.89
N LYS A 141 -16.03 5.85 -7.82
CA LYS A 141 -14.64 5.33 -7.74
C LYS A 141 -13.84 5.86 -6.54
N THR A 142 -14.52 6.04 -5.41
CA THR A 142 -13.94 6.55 -4.16
C THR A 142 -13.75 5.39 -3.18
N PHE A 143 -12.57 5.34 -2.58
CA PHE A 143 -12.21 4.36 -1.54
C PHE A 143 -11.90 5.10 -0.25
N VAL A 144 -12.41 4.60 0.87
CA VAL A 144 -12.14 5.14 2.20
C VAL A 144 -11.70 4.00 3.09
N THR A 145 -10.59 4.18 3.80
CA THR A 145 -10.06 3.20 4.76
C THR A 145 -9.86 3.86 6.10
N ALA A 146 -10.50 3.33 7.13
CA ALA A 146 -10.29 3.70 8.51
C ALA A 146 -9.50 2.60 9.22
N THR A 147 -8.47 2.96 9.96
CA THR A 147 -7.61 2.03 10.70
C THR A 147 -7.44 2.49 12.13
N VAL A 148 -7.51 1.57 13.06
CA VAL A 148 -7.24 1.81 14.47
C VAL A 148 -6.25 0.75 14.97
N GLY A 149 -5.29 1.18 15.78
CA GLY A 149 -4.34 0.24 16.38
C GLY A 149 -2.95 0.80 16.60
N ASN A 150 -2.01 -0.13 16.75
CA ASN A 150 -0.58 0.16 16.83
C ASN A 150 0.03 0.12 15.43
N PHE A 151 0.78 1.15 15.11
CA PHE A 151 1.37 1.42 13.81
C PHE A 151 2.91 1.40 13.89
N ASN A 152 3.59 1.54 12.76
CA ASN A 152 5.04 1.73 12.79
C ASN A 152 5.43 3.10 13.38
N ASN A 153 6.73 3.35 13.50
CA ASN A 153 7.29 4.58 14.08
C ASN A 153 6.77 4.88 15.51
N PHE A 154 6.46 3.82 16.27
CA PHE A 154 5.97 3.94 17.65
C PHE A 154 4.73 4.83 17.76
N ARG A 155 3.75 4.62 16.89
CA ARG A 155 2.49 5.36 16.89
C ARG A 155 1.31 4.42 17.15
N MET A 156 0.38 4.90 17.95
CA MET A 156 -0.90 4.22 18.18
C MET A 156 -2.03 5.25 18.07
N GLY A 157 -3.18 4.84 17.51
CA GLY A 157 -4.32 5.72 17.36
C GLY A 157 -5.20 5.39 16.18
N PHE A 158 -5.65 6.44 15.49
CA PHE A 158 -6.57 6.38 14.36
C PHE A 158 -5.92 6.94 13.11
N ASP A 159 -6.24 6.31 11.98
CA ASP A 159 -5.81 6.74 10.64
C ASP A 159 -6.99 6.61 9.68
N LEU A 160 -7.33 7.67 8.99
CA LEU A 160 -8.38 7.73 7.99
C LEU A 160 -7.76 8.15 6.66
N ARG A 161 -8.04 7.39 5.61
CA ARG A 161 -7.59 7.68 4.24
C ARG A 161 -8.76 7.65 3.29
N ALA A 162 -8.76 8.58 2.36
CA ALA A 162 -9.71 8.61 1.26
C ALA A 162 -8.95 8.80 -0.06
N LYS A 163 -9.36 8.09 -1.11
CA LYS A 163 -8.78 8.21 -2.45
C LYS A 163 -9.90 8.17 -3.49
N HIS A 164 -9.90 9.14 -4.37
CA HIS A 164 -10.88 9.27 -5.45
C HIS A 164 -10.18 9.25 -6.80
N PHE A 165 -10.68 8.43 -7.73
CA PHE A 165 -10.19 8.35 -9.10
C PHE A 165 -11.16 9.07 -10.05
N PHE A 166 -10.66 9.98 -10.86
CA PHE A 166 -11.44 10.69 -11.86
C PHE A 166 -11.88 9.76 -13.01
N ASN A 167 -12.78 10.24 -13.84
CA ASN A 167 -13.38 9.42 -14.90
C ASN A 167 -12.38 8.80 -15.87
N ASN A 168 -11.30 9.51 -16.19
CA ASN A 168 -10.23 9.01 -17.05
C ASN A 168 -9.28 8.03 -16.35
N GLU A 169 -9.45 7.81 -15.03
CA GLU A 169 -8.68 6.86 -14.20
C GLU A 169 -7.16 7.08 -14.19
N ARG A 170 -6.70 8.19 -14.78
CA ARG A 170 -5.29 8.61 -14.76
C ARG A 170 -5.00 9.59 -13.63
N PHE A 171 -5.98 10.41 -13.29
CA PHE A 171 -5.89 11.38 -12.21
C PHE A 171 -6.58 10.83 -10.97
N PHE A 172 -5.98 11.10 -9.83
CA PHE A 172 -6.58 10.84 -8.54
C PHE A 172 -6.30 11.98 -7.58
N VAL A 173 -7.15 12.09 -6.58
CA VAL A 173 -6.92 12.91 -5.40
C VAL A 173 -7.07 12.04 -4.17
N GLY A 174 -6.32 12.34 -3.14
CA GLY A 174 -6.37 11.64 -1.88
C GLY A 174 -6.29 12.60 -0.71
N ALA A 175 -6.73 12.13 0.44
CA ALA A 175 -6.58 12.80 1.70
C ALA A 175 -6.35 11.78 2.81
N ARG A 176 -5.53 12.14 3.78
CA ARG A 176 -5.27 11.36 4.98
C ARG A 176 -5.40 12.22 6.22
N LEU A 177 -5.92 11.63 7.28
CA LEU A 177 -5.97 12.22 8.60
C LEU A 177 -5.58 11.16 9.62
N GLY A 178 -4.50 11.41 10.36
CA GLY A 178 -4.02 10.54 11.42
C GLY A 178 -4.02 11.25 12.76
N TYR A 179 -4.66 10.66 13.78
CA TYR A 179 -4.67 11.18 15.13
C TYR A 179 -4.10 10.13 16.08
N THR A 180 -2.86 10.33 16.51
CA THR A 180 -2.09 9.30 17.20
C THR A 180 -1.28 9.86 18.35
N TRP A 181 -0.94 9.00 19.29
CA TRP A 181 0.06 9.27 20.32
C TRP A 181 1.29 8.37 20.14
N ARG A 182 2.36 8.69 20.84
CA ARG A 182 3.53 7.83 20.88
C ARG A 182 3.23 6.61 21.73
N GLY A 183 3.32 5.42 21.15
CA GLY A 183 3.15 4.14 21.83
C GLY A 183 4.27 3.18 21.42
N MET A 184 4.92 2.54 22.37
CA MET A 184 6.06 1.70 22.15
C MET A 184 5.94 0.43 22.98
N PHE A 185 6.24 -0.69 22.37
CA PHE A 185 6.48 -1.93 23.08
C PHE A 185 7.98 -2.07 23.39
N ASP A 186 8.30 -2.25 24.66
CA ASP A 186 9.58 -2.75 25.14
C ASP A 186 9.37 -4.20 25.53
N LYS A 187 9.90 -5.12 24.71
CA LYS A 187 9.50 -6.53 24.73
C LYS A 187 7.98 -6.65 24.59
N TRP A 188 7.29 -7.02 25.63
CA TRP A 188 5.82 -7.19 25.72
C TRP A 188 5.13 -6.13 26.58
N SER A 189 5.92 -5.26 27.24
CA SER A 189 5.39 -4.16 28.04
C SER A 189 5.08 -2.97 27.16
N TYR A 190 3.93 -2.36 27.36
CA TYR A 190 3.48 -1.22 26.57
C TYR A 190 3.69 0.10 27.31
N TYR A 191 4.35 1.03 26.65
CA TYR A 191 4.58 2.39 27.14
C TYR A 191 3.88 3.39 26.23
N HIS A 192 3.23 4.39 26.81
CA HIS A 192 2.52 5.39 26.03
C HIS A 192 2.91 6.81 26.46
N GLY A 193 3.01 7.68 25.45
CA GLY A 193 3.13 9.12 25.68
C GLY A 193 1.77 9.77 25.93
N LYS A 194 1.80 10.94 26.56
CA LYS A 194 0.56 11.70 26.85
C LYS A 194 0.13 12.62 25.71
N LYS A 195 1.05 12.98 24.81
CA LYS A 195 0.80 13.94 23.73
C LYS A 195 0.19 13.25 22.52
N TRP A 196 -0.97 13.72 22.11
CA TRP A 196 -1.58 13.40 20.84
C TRP A 196 -1.01 14.26 19.73
N THR A 197 -0.85 13.70 18.57
CA THR A 197 -0.33 14.38 17.38
C THR A 197 -1.29 14.15 16.23
N LEU A 198 -1.69 15.23 15.59
CA LEU A 198 -2.46 15.21 14.36
C LEU A 198 -1.50 15.30 13.20
N ILE A 199 -1.60 14.34 12.28
CA ILE A 199 -0.94 14.41 10.97
C ILE A 199 -1.99 14.37 9.88
N GLY A 200 -1.64 14.78 8.69
CA GLY A 200 -2.54 14.65 7.55
C GLY A 200 -1.84 15.06 6.27
N ASP A 201 -2.40 14.62 5.17
CA ASP A 201 -1.97 15.05 3.86
C ASP A 201 -3.15 15.19 2.90
N ILE A 202 -2.93 16.01 1.90
CA ILE A 202 -3.76 16.08 0.69
C ILE A 202 -2.85 15.79 -0.47
N GLU A 203 -3.22 14.83 -1.29
CA GLU A 203 -2.45 14.43 -2.45
C GLU A 203 -3.22 14.59 -3.77
N GLY A 204 -2.49 14.91 -4.82
CA GLY A 204 -2.95 14.82 -6.18
C GLY A 204 -1.96 14.01 -7.00
N GLY A 205 -2.44 13.14 -7.85
CA GLY A 205 -1.57 12.30 -8.64
C GLY A 205 -2.04 12.07 -10.07
N TYR A 206 -1.08 11.77 -10.92
CA TYR A 206 -1.26 11.44 -12.31
C TYR A 206 -0.50 10.16 -12.65
N PHE A 207 -1.21 9.18 -13.23
CA PHE A 207 -0.60 7.96 -13.74
C PHE A 207 -0.37 8.09 -15.27
N TRP A 208 0.89 7.93 -15.69
CA TRP A 208 1.27 7.97 -17.09
C TRP A 208 1.35 6.54 -17.68
N PRO A 209 0.31 6.10 -18.41
CA PRO A 209 0.17 4.69 -18.82
C PRO A 209 1.29 4.18 -19.73
N LYS A 210 1.85 5.06 -20.58
CA LYS A 210 2.89 4.67 -21.54
C LYS A 210 4.14 4.10 -20.86
N TYR A 211 4.47 4.62 -19.67
CA TYR A 211 5.67 4.25 -18.93
C TYR A 211 5.35 3.57 -17.59
N ASN A 212 4.07 3.32 -17.28
CA ASN A 212 3.64 2.86 -15.97
C ASN A 212 4.23 3.69 -14.83
N THR A 213 4.22 4.99 -15.00
CA THR A 213 4.85 5.93 -14.07
C THR A 213 3.79 6.78 -13.41
N GLN A 214 3.85 6.86 -12.09
CA GLN A 214 2.97 7.68 -11.28
C GLN A 214 3.73 8.91 -10.80
N PHE A 215 3.14 10.08 -10.98
CA PHE A 215 3.56 11.33 -10.36
C PHE A 215 2.57 11.66 -9.25
N THR A 216 3.07 12.01 -8.06
CA THR A 216 2.24 12.39 -6.91
C THR A 216 2.80 13.64 -6.25
N LEU A 217 1.93 14.60 -5.96
CA LEU A 217 2.25 15.79 -5.20
C LEU A 217 1.41 15.78 -3.93
N ARG A 218 2.07 15.98 -2.77
CA ARG A 218 1.43 16.01 -1.45
C ARG A 218 1.76 17.28 -0.70
N VAL A 219 0.77 17.82 -0.03
CA VAL A 219 0.95 18.79 1.06
C VAL A 219 0.70 18.03 2.35
N GLU A 220 1.70 17.97 3.22
CA GLU A 220 1.69 17.10 4.40
C GLU A 220 1.94 17.90 5.69
N ARG A 221 1.26 17.48 6.75
CA ARG A 221 1.62 17.79 8.14
C ARG A 221 2.21 16.54 8.77
N PHE A 222 3.45 16.63 9.23
CA PHE A 222 4.25 15.52 9.73
C PHE A 222 4.15 15.32 11.25
N LEU A 223 4.87 14.30 11.77
CA LEU A 223 4.82 13.90 13.18
C LEU A 223 5.39 14.91 14.16
N LEU A 224 6.31 15.79 13.73
CA LEU A 224 6.82 16.89 14.54
C LEU A 224 5.99 18.18 14.37
N GLU A 225 4.81 18.06 13.79
CA GLU A 225 3.86 19.16 13.56
C GLU A 225 4.33 20.18 12.51
N GLU A 226 5.40 19.89 11.79
CA GLU A 226 5.85 20.67 10.65
C GLU A 226 5.00 20.42 9.41
N TYR A 227 4.99 21.38 8.49
CA TYR A 227 4.32 21.28 7.20
C TYR A 227 5.35 21.17 6.08
N GLY A 228 4.98 20.46 5.03
CA GLY A 228 5.84 20.35 3.87
C GLY A 228 5.12 19.99 2.60
N LEU A 229 5.84 20.17 1.51
CA LEU A 229 5.46 19.75 0.17
C LEU A 229 6.34 18.59 -0.23
N ARG A 230 5.74 17.53 -0.75
CA ARG A 230 6.42 16.34 -1.24
C ARG A 230 5.98 16.01 -2.65
N ALA A 231 6.94 15.81 -3.54
CA ALA A 231 6.74 15.34 -4.90
C ALA A 231 7.39 13.98 -5.07
N GLU A 232 6.71 13.08 -5.74
CA GLU A 232 7.17 11.71 -5.99
C GLU A 232 6.97 11.35 -7.46
N LEU A 233 7.93 10.63 -8.01
CA LEU A 233 7.88 10.05 -9.35
C LEU A 233 8.23 8.57 -9.23
N VAL A 234 7.26 7.67 -9.42
CA VAL A 234 7.43 6.23 -9.22
C VAL A 234 7.07 5.48 -10.49
N ARG A 235 8.01 4.71 -11.01
CA ARG A 235 7.78 3.79 -12.11
C ARG A 235 7.51 2.39 -11.58
N HIS A 236 6.42 1.80 -12.06
CA HIS A 236 5.96 0.49 -11.65
C HIS A 236 6.30 -0.57 -12.68
N PHE A 237 6.85 -1.67 -12.21
CA PHE A 237 7.10 -2.90 -12.95
C PHE A 237 6.29 -4.02 -12.30
N ARG A 238 6.19 -5.18 -12.93
CA ARG A 238 5.38 -6.29 -12.45
C ARG A 238 5.74 -6.75 -11.02
N TYR A 239 7.01 -6.75 -10.68
CA TYR A 239 7.53 -7.22 -9.39
C TYR A 239 8.46 -6.21 -8.72
N ALA A 240 8.46 -4.99 -9.19
CA ALA A 240 9.27 -3.92 -8.61
C ALA A 240 8.65 -2.55 -8.85
N SER A 241 8.96 -1.60 -8.00
CA SER A 241 8.70 -0.18 -8.20
C SER A 241 9.95 0.61 -7.85
N ILE A 242 10.31 1.55 -8.72
CA ILE A 242 11.49 2.40 -8.54
C ILE A 242 11.06 3.84 -8.70
N GLY A 243 11.53 4.72 -7.82
CA GLY A 243 11.16 6.12 -7.91
C GLY A 243 12.11 7.06 -7.20
N PHE A 244 11.80 8.33 -7.39
CA PHE A 244 12.48 9.45 -6.75
C PHE A 244 11.46 10.27 -5.99
N TYR A 245 11.88 10.87 -4.90
CA TYR A 245 11.10 11.85 -4.19
C TYR A 245 11.94 13.07 -3.84
N MET A 246 11.27 14.19 -3.74
CA MET A 246 11.80 15.43 -3.17
C MET A 246 10.75 15.99 -2.23
N MET A 247 11.21 16.60 -1.15
CA MET A 247 10.34 17.29 -0.22
C MET A 247 10.99 18.54 0.33
N LYS A 248 10.16 19.53 0.63
CA LYS A 248 10.54 20.72 1.37
C LYS A 248 9.66 20.79 2.61
N VAL A 249 10.30 20.85 3.76
CA VAL A 249 9.64 20.91 5.07
C VAL A 249 9.92 22.27 5.70
N GLN A 250 8.88 22.88 6.25
CA GLN A 250 9.01 24.13 6.98
C GLN A 250 9.55 23.86 8.38
N HIS A 251 10.66 24.50 8.71
CA HIS A 251 11.24 24.48 10.06
C HIS A 251 11.06 25.82 10.72
N MET A 252 10.60 25.79 11.94
CA MET A 252 10.48 27.00 12.73
C MET A 252 11.84 27.52 13.24
N ASP A 253 12.85 26.65 13.47
CA ASP A 253 13.98 27.01 14.30
C ASP A 253 15.39 26.63 13.81
N LEU A 254 15.59 26.08 12.62
CA LEU A 254 16.93 25.63 12.22
C LEU A 254 17.39 26.11 10.84
N ILE A 255 18.46 26.83 10.93
CA ILE A 255 19.09 27.59 9.84
C ILE A 255 19.88 26.70 8.87
N ALA A 256 20.27 25.48 9.25
CA ALA A 256 21.29 24.73 8.54
C ALA A 256 20.86 24.11 7.20
N ASN A 257 19.62 23.62 7.06
CA ASN A 257 19.25 22.86 5.86
C ASN A 257 18.05 23.34 5.07
N LYS A 258 17.50 24.48 5.40
CA LYS A 258 16.35 25.08 4.69
C LYS A 258 15.16 24.12 4.47
N GLY A 259 15.08 23.04 5.26
CA GLY A 259 14.02 22.05 5.22
C GLY A 259 13.87 21.29 3.90
N PHE A 260 14.92 21.20 3.09
CA PHE A 260 14.89 20.46 1.82
C PHE A 260 15.51 19.06 1.96
N ASN A 261 14.85 18.07 1.38
CA ASN A 261 15.31 16.68 1.35
C ASN A 261 14.86 15.99 0.06
N GLY A 262 15.53 14.91 -0.31
CA GLY A 262 15.18 14.11 -1.46
C GLY A 262 15.96 12.81 -1.48
N GLY A 263 15.52 11.90 -2.34
CA GLY A 263 16.17 10.62 -2.47
C GLY A 263 15.52 9.75 -3.53
N PHE A 264 16.00 8.52 -3.63
CA PHE A 264 15.37 7.48 -4.41
C PHE A 264 14.75 6.42 -3.51
N MET A 265 13.81 5.67 -4.06
CA MET A 265 13.15 4.57 -3.41
C MET A 265 13.01 3.42 -4.39
N PHE A 266 13.07 2.21 -3.87
CA PHE A 266 12.70 1.03 -4.63
C PHE A 266 11.98 0.02 -3.74
N GLN A 267 11.14 -0.78 -4.36
CA GLN A 267 10.44 -1.90 -3.76
C GLN A 267 10.53 -3.10 -4.70
N ILE A 268 10.70 -4.26 -4.13
CA ILE A 268 10.78 -5.52 -4.88
C ILE A 268 9.86 -6.52 -4.19
N ALA A 269 8.94 -7.10 -4.95
CA ALA A 269 8.15 -8.22 -4.46
C ALA A 269 9.04 -9.45 -4.32
N LEU A 270 8.95 -10.12 -3.18
CA LEU A 270 9.73 -11.33 -2.90
C LEU A 270 8.91 -12.59 -3.23
N PRO A 271 9.57 -13.68 -3.67
CA PRO A 271 8.90 -14.95 -3.85
C PRO A 271 8.39 -15.51 -2.51
N PRO A 272 7.32 -16.33 -2.52
CA PRO A 272 6.62 -16.79 -3.72
C PRO A 272 5.64 -15.75 -4.26
N TYR A 273 5.77 -15.40 -5.54
CA TYR A 273 4.88 -14.44 -6.20
C TYR A 273 3.47 -14.99 -6.46
N ARG A 274 3.32 -16.30 -6.34
CA ARG A 274 2.05 -17.00 -6.54
C ARG A 274 1.82 -17.97 -5.40
N TYR A 275 0.64 -17.95 -4.85
CA TYR A 275 0.19 -18.96 -3.90
C TYR A 275 -1.18 -19.49 -4.33
N LYS A 276 -1.46 -20.73 -3.96
CA LYS A 276 -2.77 -21.35 -4.17
C LYS A 276 -3.47 -21.48 -2.83
N ARG A 277 -4.62 -20.86 -2.71
CA ARG A 277 -5.47 -21.05 -1.55
C ARG A 277 -6.26 -22.34 -1.67
N ARG A 278 -6.16 -23.23 -0.69
CA ARG A 278 -6.95 -24.45 -0.62
C ARG A 278 -7.72 -24.46 0.70
N GLY A 279 -9.03 -24.35 0.65
CA GLY A 279 -9.89 -24.39 1.83
C GLY A 279 -9.53 -23.30 2.85
N TYR A 280 -9.38 -23.70 4.10
CA TYR A 280 -9.06 -22.82 5.24
C TYR A 280 -7.59 -22.88 5.69
N VAL A 281 -6.74 -23.47 4.86
CA VAL A 281 -5.31 -23.54 5.18
C VAL A 281 -4.71 -22.15 5.18
N PRO A 282 -3.96 -21.76 6.22
CA PRO A 282 -3.25 -20.48 6.25
C PRO A 282 -2.29 -20.37 5.06
N ARG A 283 -2.21 -19.20 4.49
CA ARG A 283 -1.24 -18.89 3.43
C ARG A 283 -0.02 -18.26 4.08
N VAL A 284 1.14 -18.79 3.74
CA VAL A 284 2.42 -18.17 4.10
C VAL A 284 2.99 -17.54 2.85
N THR A 285 3.22 -16.25 2.90
CA THR A 285 3.81 -15.49 1.79
C THR A 285 4.78 -14.47 2.35
N THR A 286 5.70 -13.99 1.53
CA THR A 286 6.55 -12.86 1.89
C THR A 286 5.87 -11.56 1.47
N GLY A 287 5.95 -10.56 2.33
CA GLY A 287 5.58 -9.20 1.98
C GLY A 287 6.58 -8.57 1.01
N GLU A 288 6.24 -7.40 0.54
CA GLU A 288 7.12 -6.61 -0.30
C GLU A 288 8.29 -6.07 0.54
N PHE A 289 9.45 -6.05 -0.07
CA PHE A 289 10.65 -5.45 0.49
C PHE A 289 10.90 -4.10 -0.15
N GLY A 290 11.06 -3.07 0.65
CA GLY A 290 11.27 -1.72 0.15
C GLY A 290 12.39 -0.99 0.89
N ILE A 291 13.21 -0.29 0.14
CA ILE A 291 14.27 0.58 0.67
C ILE A 291 13.99 2.00 0.19
N ARG A 292 14.16 2.95 1.11
CA ARG A 292 14.14 4.37 0.79
C ARG A 292 15.46 4.97 1.24
N TYR A 293 16.23 5.46 0.29
CA TYR A 293 17.45 6.21 0.56
C TYR A 293 17.11 7.69 0.69
N ASN A 294 17.69 8.34 1.67
CA ASN A 294 17.53 9.76 1.92
C ASN A 294 18.86 10.49 1.70
N ALA A 295 18.87 11.45 0.80
CA ALA A 295 20.06 12.24 0.47
C ALA A 295 20.37 13.32 1.53
N GLY A 296 19.41 13.69 2.37
CA GLY A 296 19.60 14.68 3.44
C GLY A 296 20.05 14.06 4.75
N ASN A 297 20.88 14.78 5.49
CA ASN A 297 21.37 14.36 6.82
C ASN A 297 20.32 14.48 7.92
N GLU A 298 19.18 15.05 7.65
CA GLU A 298 18.18 15.39 8.64
C GLU A 298 17.05 14.40 8.64
N LYS A 299 17.26 13.37 9.39
CA LYS A 299 16.36 12.24 9.51
C LYS A 299 15.17 12.48 10.43
N GLN A 300 15.14 13.63 11.07
CA GLN A 300 14.10 13.94 12.05
C GLN A 300 12.88 14.61 11.41
N TYR A 301 13.05 15.30 10.30
CA TYR A 301 12.01 16.07 9.64
C TYR A 301 11.30 15.29 8.52
N GLY A 302 10.05 15.61 8.30
CA GLY A 302 9.26 14.93 7.29
C GLY A 302 8.92 13.49 7.63
N ASN A 303 8.94 13.13 8.90
CA ASN A 303 8.60 11.79 9.36
C ASN A 303 7.08 11.60 9.42
N THR A 304 6.65 10.46 8.92
CA THR A 304 5.26 9.98 9.01
C THR A 304 5.25 8.54 9.50
N TYR A 305 4.07 7.95 9.63
CA TYR A 305 3.92 6.52 9.92
C TYR A 305 3.09 5.84 8.84
N ARG A 306 3.14 4.52 8.79
CA ARG A 306 2.24 3.67 8.04
C ARG A 306 1.29 2.98 9.00
N SER A 307 0.01 2.90 8.65
CA SER A 307 -1.01 2.27 9.49
C SER A 307 -1.17 0.77 9.22
N LEU A 308 -0.64 0.28 8.11
CA LEU A 308 -0.65 -1.13 7.72
C LEU A 308 0.75 -1.56 7.23
N PRO A 309 1.14 -2.82 7.42
CA PRO A 309 2.44 -3.31 6.95
C PRO A 309 2.56 -3.36 5.43
N ASP A 310 1.45 -3.55 4.71
CA ASP A 310 1.34 -3.57 3.25
C ASP A 310 1.08 -2.19 2.62
N ASP A 311 1.26 -1.12 3.38
CA ASP A 311 1.03 0.26 2.92
C ASP A 311 2.26 0.79 2.17
N HIS A 312 2.38 0.43 0.90
CA HIS A 312 3.46 0.86 0.01
C HIS A 312 3.02 1.02 -1.45
N TYR A 313 3.92 1.58 -2.26
CA TYR A 313 3.67 1.96 -3.65
C TYR A 313 3.19 0.81 -4.55
N MET A 314 3.70 -0.40 -4.35
CA MET A 314 3.26 -1.55 -5.15
C MET A 314 1.83 -1.93 -4.82
N THR A 315 1.46 -1.94 -3.54
CA THR A 315 0.10 -2.23 -3.09
C THR A 315 -0.88 -1.15 -3.55
N GLU A 316 -0.49 0.12 -3.46
CA GLU A 316 -1.32 1.22 -3.96
C GLU A 316 -1.62 1.11 -5.47
N ASN A 317 -0.68 0.55 -6.23
CA ASN A 317 -0.80 0.41 -7.68
C ASN A 317 -1.38 -0.94 -8.12
N GLU A 318 -1.57 -1.90 -7.22
CA GLU A 318 -1.99 -3.27 -7.53
C GLU A 318 -3.28 -3.32 -8.36
N PHE A 319 -4.22 -2.44 -8.06
CA PHE A 319 -5.51 -2.36 -8.76
C PHE A 319 -5.58 -1.23 -9.79
N ASN A 320 -4.45 -0.67 -10.22
CA ASN A 320 -4.45 0.36 -11.25
C ASN A 320 -4.82 -0.26 -12.62
N PRO A 321 -5.90 0.21 -13.27
CA PRO A 321 -6.40 -0.38 -14.52
C PRO A 321 -5.36 -0.40 -15.64
N TYR A 322 -4.62 0.69 -15.81
CA TYR A 322 -3.60 0.80 -16.86
C TYR A 322 -2.42 -0.13 -16.61
N PHE A 323 -1.98 -0.22 -15.35
CA PHE A 323 -0.90 -1.11 -14.96
C PHE A 323 -1.28 -2.58 -15.17
N ILE A 324 -2.48 -2.99 -14.75
CA ILE A 324 -2.96 -4.35 -14.96
C ILE A 324 -3.03 -4.68 -16.45
N LYS A 325 -3.55 -3.77 -17.27
CA LYS A 325 -3.64 -3.95 -18.71
C LYS A 325 -2.25 -4.06 -19.34
N SER A 326 -1.27 -3.29 -18.86
CA SER A 326 0.07 -3.24 -19.44
C SER A 326 0.99 -4.36 -19.00
N GLU A 327 0.94 -4.77 -17.73
CA GLU A 327 1.93 -5.67 -17.13
C GLU A 327 1.38 -7.05 -16.77
N ILE A 328 0.13 -7.12 -16.29
CA ILE A 328 -0.43 -8.38 -15.80
C ILE A 328 -1.11 -9.16 -16.92
N LEU A 329 -1.80 -8.46 -17.83
CA LEU A 329 -2.46 -9.10 -18.98
C LEU A 329 -1.51 -9.33 -20.17
N LYS A 330 -0.24 -8.97 -20.08
CA LYS A 330 0.77 -9.39 -21.08
C LYS A 330 0.85 -10.92 -21.10
N LYS A 331 0.59 -11.52 -22.24
CA LYS A 331 0.99 -12.91 -22.47
C LYS A 331 2.52 -12.99 -22.52
N TYR A 332 3.06 -14.02 -21.91
CA TYR A 332 4.42 -14.47 -22.12
C TYR A 332 4.55 -15.10 -23.49
#